data_ff4a29b703513e6abdea3d08878d8d53
#
_entry.id   ff4a29b703513e6abdea3d08878d8d53
#
_cell.length_a   1.000
_cell.length_b   1.000
_cell.length_c   1.000
_cell.angle_alpha   90.00
_cell.angle_beta   90.00
_cell.angle_gamma   90.00
#
_symmetry.space_group_name_H-M   'P 1'
#
loop_
_entity.id
_entity.type
_entity.pdbx_description
1 polymer ?
#
loop_
_entity_poly.entity_id
_entity_poly.type
_entity_poly.pdbx_seq_one_letter_code
_entity_poly.pdbx_strand_id
1 'polypeptide(L)'
;MGMIKVVGLVLHPRRDCGAAIDAIVTWARSHGAVVLGLRDEIDRIECEAVAVGREEMIERAGLLVSLGGDGTMLRTMRLVEGRKTPVLGVNVGRLGFLAEVDLPDLPAALTAIDEHRYTIESRIAVRTVLPGGKEVSAFNDIALVRVPGDGLAGVGIALEGKNFVNYAADAVIVSTPTGSTAYSFSAGGPIVSPNVEGLIVSASAAHSSFNRSLVMALDEHLELDVLPRSGRVAVEVDGIIEGYAEPGDALSIVPVPSAAQVIRLGSTSFYERARRKLRVEGSAQVDAGDVSDATVVDSFEQSRYEIILGGEVAGVLHYRRHGGTVELAHTEIDQAFEGRGLAGRLASAALSDARARSTPVRVTCPFVRSYLERHPEYADVVEDPS
;
A
#
# COMPACT_ATOMS: atom_id res chain seq x y z
N MET A 1 14.60 17.61 -15.81
CA MET A 1 13.26 18.23 -16.00
C MET A 1 13.44 19.71 -15.66
N GLY A 2 12.87 20.65 -16.43
CA GLY A 2 12.96 22.09 -16.10
C GLY A 2 12.13 22.40 -14.84
N MET A 3 12.34 23.61 -14.28
CA MET A 3 11.57 24.13 -13.14
C MET A 3 10.05 24.04 -13.44
N ILE A 4 9.27 23.50 -12.49
CA ILE A 4 7.81 23.37 -12.63
C ILE A 4 7.22 24.79 -12.56
N LYS A 5 6.63 25.24 -13.68
CA LYS A 5 6.03 26.57 -13.78
C LYS A 5 4.52 26.56 -13.61
N VAL A 6 3.90 25.41 -13.75
CA VAL A 6 2.43 25.27 -13.66
C VAL A 6 2.10 23.97 -12.93
N VAL A 7 1.35 24.10 -11.84
CA VAL A 7 0.84 22.97 -11.04
C VAL A 7 -0.66 22.91 -11.21
N GLY A 8 -1.19 21.76 -11.61
CA GLY A 8 -2.61 21.51 -11.66
C GLY A 8 -3.11 20.75 -10.43
N LEU A 9 -4.20 21.17 -9.83
CA LEU A 9 -4.85 20.54 -8.70
C LEU A 9 -6.07 19.72 -9.13
N VAL A 10 -6.18 18.51 -8.57
CA VAL A 10 -7.38 17.67 -8.68
C VAL A 10 -7.82 17.33 -7.27
N LEU A 11 -9.00 17.80 -6.88
CA LEU A 11 -9.47 17.82 -5.50
C LEU A 11 -10.42 16.66 -5.19
N HIS A 12 -10.40 16.17 -3.97
CA HIS A 12 -11.42 15.25 -3.49
C HIS A 12 -12.81 15.92 -3.50
N PRO A 13 -13.88 15.26 -3.99
CA PRO A 13 -15.19 15.90 -4.19
C PRO A 13 -15.87 16.36 -2.90
N ARG A 14 -15.50 15.82 -1.72
CA ARG A 14 -16.22 16.08 -0.46
C ARG A 14 -15.33 16.41 0.73
N ARG A 15 -13.99 16.25 0.63
CA ARG A 15 -13.08 16.54 1.74
C ARG A 15 -12.56 17.95 1.63
N ASP A 16 -12.27 18.52 2.78
CA ASP A 16 -11.55 19.78 2.84
C ASP A 16 -10.11 19.58 2.39
N CYS A 17 -9.68 20.35 1.42
CA CYS A 17 -8.33 20.38 0.86
C CYS A 17 -7.63 21.73 1.12
N GLY A 18 -8.24 22.63 1.90
CA GLY A 18 -7.77 24.01 2.08
C GLY A 18 -6.31 24.09 2.50
N ALA A 19 -5.94 23.40 3.59
CA ALA A 19 -4.56 23.42 4.07
C ALA A 19 -3.52 22.91 3.06
N ALA A 20 -3.89 21.91 2.23
CA ALA A 20 -3.02 21.41 1.17
C ALA A 20 -2.89 22.44 0.03
N ILE A 21 -3.99 23.07 -0.34
CA ILE A 21 -4.01 24.12 -1.38
C ILE A 21 -3.16 25.31 -0.93
N ASP A 22 -3.32 25.79 0.31
CA ASP A 22 -2.55 26.90 0.86
C ASP A 22 -1.04 26.63 0.86
N ALA A 23 -0.64 25.41 1.23
CA ALA A 23 0.77 25.01 1.18
C ALA A 23 1.32 25.03 -0.26
N ILE A 24 0.56 24.49 -1.23
CA ILE A 24 0.97 24.46 -2.64
C ILE A 24 0.99 25.87 -3.25
N VAL A 25 -0.01 26.71 -2.95
CA VAL A 25 -0.07 28.10 -3.42
C VAL A 25 1.10 28.92 -2.86
N THR A 26 1.41 28.75 -1.57
CA THR A 26 2.54 29.42 -0.92
C THR A 26 3.86 29.01 -1.57
N TRP A 27 4.06 27.72 -1.79
CA TRP A 27 5.22 27.19 -2.50
C TRP A 27 5.29 27.74 -3.94
N ALA A 28 4.20 27.66 -4.70
CA ALA A 28 4.14 28.12 -6.08
C ALA A 28 4.49 29.59 -6.21
N ARG A 29 3.99 30.43 -5.29
CA ARG A 29 4.25 31.86 -5.24
C ARG A 29 5.75 32.15 -5.04
N SER A 30 6.43 31.42 -4.15
CA SER A 30 7.87 31.58 -3.91
C SER A 30 8.74 31.14 -5.10
N HIS A 31 8.20 30.30 -5.99
CA HIS A 31 8.89 29.75 -7.18
C HIS A 31 8.43 30.38 -8.50
N GLY A 32 7.55 31.39 -8.45
CA GLY A 32 6.99 32.02 -9.65
C GLY A 32 6.17 31.06 -10.51
N ALA A 33 5.58 30.01 -9.88
CA ALA A 33 4.73 29.05 -10.52
C ALA A 33 3.25 29.45 -10.40
N VAL A 34 2.45 28.99 -11.35
CA VAL A 34 0.98 29.20 -11.37
C VAL A 34 0.28 27.94 -10.91
N VAL A 35 -0.73 28.07 -10.05
CA VAL A 35 -1.58 26.97 -9.61
C VAL A 35 -2.89 27.01 -10.38
N LEU A 36 -3.24 25.93 -11.05
CA LEU A 36 -4.49 25.72 -11.78
C LEU A 36 -5.36 24.72 -11.01
N GLY A 37 -6.67 24.87 -11.13
CA GLY A 37 -7.64 23.91 -10.64
C GLY A 37 -8.79 23.70 -11.61
N LEU A 38 -9.41 22.52 -11.58
CA LEU A 38 -10.62 22.29 -12.39
C LEU A 38 -11.73 23.21 -11.95
N ARG A 39 -12.37 23.91 -12.90
CA ARG A 39 -13.41 24.91 -12.62
C ARG A 39 -14.47 24.40 -11.66
N ASP A 40 -15.04 23.23 -11.91
CA ASP A 40 -16.09 22.62 -11.09
C ASP A 40 -15.64 22.32 -9.64
N GLU A 41 -14.32 22.26 -9.40
CA GLU A 41 -13.73 21.98 -8.09
C GLU A 41 -13.30 23.25 -7.36
N ILE A 42 -12.77 24.22 -8.10
CA ILE A 42 -12.25 25.48 -7.54
C ILE A 42 -13.36 26.48 -7.26
N ASP A 43 -14.39 26.57 -8.11
CA ASP A 43 -15.50 27.55 -7.94
C ASP A 43 -16.30 27.37 -6.64
N ARG A 44 -16.14 26.22 -5.97
CA ARG A 44 -16.75 25.92 -4.65
C ARG A 44 -15.84 26.19 -3.46
N ILE A 45 -14.60 26.63 -3.70
CA ILE A 45 -13.57 26.83 -2.67
C ILE A 45 -12.95 28.21 -2.89
N GLU A 46 -12.91 29.04 -1.86
CA GLU A 46 -12.18 30.30 -1.90
C GLU A 46 -10.68 30.01 -1.83
N CYS A 47 -9.98 30.04 -2.96
CA CYS A 47 -8.53 29.84 -3.03
C CYS A 47 -7.92 30.62 -4.21
N GLU A 48 -6.60 30.79 -4.21
CA GLU A 48 -5.89 31.54 -5.24
C GLU A 48 -5.54 30.71 -6.50
N ALA A 49 -6.02 29.47 -6.61
CA ALA A 49 -5.83 28.70 -7.83
C ALA A 49 -6.71 29.25 -8.97
N VAL A 50 -6.14 29.25 -10.17
CA VAL A 50 -6.86 29.72 -11.37
C VAL A 50 -7.79 28.61 -11.86
N ALA A 51 -9.09 28.88 -11.93
CA ALA A 51 -10.08 27.95 -12.42
C ALA A 51 -9.99 27.79 -13.95
N VAL A 52 -9.74 26.57 -14.42
CA VAL A 52 -9.57 26.25 -15.85
C VAL A 52 -10.43 25.07 -16.27
N GLY A 53 -10.63 24.90 -17.57
CA GLY A 53 -11.20 23.68 -18.14
C GLY A 53 -10.22 22.51 -18.11
N ARG A 54 -10.75 21.29 -18.33
CA ARG A 54 -9.98 20.05 -18.33
C ARG A 54 -8.84 20.07 -19.35
N GLU A 55 -9.12 20.44 -20.58
CA GLU A 55 -8.19 20.51 -21.71
C GLU A 55 -7.03 21.46 -21.39
N GLU A 56 -7.36 22.67 -20.94
CA GLU A 56 -6.38 23.70 -20.58
C GLU A 56 -5.47 23.23 -19.43
N MET A 57 -6.03 22.57 -18.41
CA MET A 57 -5.23 22.00 -17.33
C MET A 57 -4.23 20.97 -17.86
N ILE A 58 -4.68 20.04 -18.68
CA ILE A 58 -3.85 18.96 -19.24
C ILE A 58 -2.74 19.51 -20.13
N GLU A 59 -2.99 20.58 -20.88
CA GLU A 59 -2.00 21.18 -21.78
C GLU A 59 -0.94 21.99 -21.05
N ARG A 60 -1.33 22.68 -19.97
CA ARG A 60 -0.47 23.64 -19.29
C ARG A 60 0.28 23.07 -18.09
N ALA A 61 -0.31 22.08 -17.38
CA ALA A 61 0.27 21.57 -16.15
C ALA A 61 1.58 20.78 -16.40
N GLY A 62 2.65 21.20 -15.76
CA GLY A 62 3.92 20.46 -15.71
C GLY A 62 3.95 19.42 -14.59
N LEU A 63 3.03 19.54 -13.62
CA LEU A 63 2.80 18.59 -12.52
C LEU A 63 1.31 18.61 -12.20
N LEU A 64 0.68 17.45 -12.00
CA LEU A 64 -0.63 17.36 -11.36
C LEU A 64 -0.48 16.88 -9.91
N VAL A 65 -1.18 17.55 -9.01
CA VAL A 65 -1.27 17.14 -7.60
C VAL A 65 -2.68 16.69 -7.29
N SER A 66 -2.80 15.42 -6.94
CA SER A 66 -4.04 14.79 -6.51
C SER A 66 -4.22 14.99 -5.01
N LEU A 67 -5.20 15.78 -4.59
CA LEU A 67 -5.52 16.03 -3.18
C LEU A 67 -6.69 15.16 -2.75
N GLY A 68 -6.42 13.97 -2.21
CA GLY A 68 -7.48 13.04 -1.82
C GLY A 68 -6.97 11.65 -1.45
N GLY A 69 -7.76 10.64 -1.75
CA GLY A 69 -7.39 9.22 -1.62
C GLY A 69 -7.21 8.55 -2.97
N ASP A 70 -7.22 7.20 -2.97
CA ASP A 70 -6.99 6.39 -4.19
C ASP A 70 -7.94 6.76 -5.34
N GLY A 71 -9.23 7.00 -5.07
CA GLY A 71 -10.19 7.39 -6.12
C GLY A 71 -9.89 8.75 -6.78
N THR A 72 -9.36 9.72 -6.01
CA THR A 72 -8.92 11.00 -6.58
C THR A 72 -7.67 10.80 -7.42
N MET A 73 -6.76 9.94 -6.96
CA MET A 73 -5.54 9.60 -7.68
C MET A 73 -5.86 8.91 -9.03
N LEU A 74 -6.77 7.93 -9.04
CA LEU A 74 -7.22 7.27 -10.28
C LEU A 74 -7.80 8.28 -11.27
N ARG A 75 -8.63 9.20 -10.79
CA ARG A 75 -9.20 10.26 -11.62
C ARG A 75 -8.12 11.19 -12.17
N THR A 76 -7.10 11.53 -11.38
CA THR A 76 -5.98 12.36 -11.81
C THR A 76 -5.14 11.64 -12.87
N MET A 77 -4.86 10.35 -12.69
CA MET A 77 -4.13 9.55 -13.69
C MET A 77 -4.90 9.46 -15.01
N ARG A 78 -6.24 9.29 -14.99
CA ARG A 78 -7.06 9.31 -16.20
C ARG A 78 -7.04 10.66 -16.93
N LEU A 79 -6.86 11.78 -16.23
CA LEU A 79 -6.72 13.10 -16.86
C LEU A 79 -5.45 13.19 -17.71
N VAL A 80 -4.37 12.52 -17.31
CA VAL A 80 -3.06 12.59 -17.99
C VAL A 80 -2.71 11.30 -18.74
N GLU A 81 -3.66 10.43 -18.96
CA GLU A 81 -3.43 9.18 -19.67
C GLU A 81 -2.72 9.42 -21.01
N GLY A 82 -1.63 8.67 -21.23
CA GLY A 82 -0.78 8.80 -22.44
C GLY A 82 0.10 10.05 -22.46
N ARG A 83 0.13 10.87 -21.40
CA ARG A 83 0.96 12.07 -21.31
C ARG A 83 2.14 11.87 -20.35
N LYS A 84 3.17 12.70 -20.54
CA LYS A 84 4.38 12.67 -19.68
C LYS A 84 4.24 13.54 -18.42
N THR A 85 3.11 14.20 -18.21
CA THR A 85 2.86 15.02 -17.03
C THR A 85 2.82 14.13 -15.80
N PRO A 86 3.74 14.27 -14.83
CA PRO A 86 3.76 13.43 -13.64
C PRO A 86 2.64 13.81 -12.67
N VAL A 87 2.24 12.84 -11.86
CA VAL A 87 1.21 12.99 -10.83
C VAL A 87 1.82 12.77 -9.46
N LEU A 88 1.61 13.70 -8.53
CA LEU A 88 1.89 13.54 -7.11
C LEU A 88 0.59 13.27 -6.36
N GLY A 89 0.50 12.19 -5.62
CA GLY A 89 -0.63 11.89 -4.74
C GLY A 89 -0.39 12.41 -3.34
N VAL A 90 -1.28 13.27 -2.84
CA VAL A 90 -1.30 13.77 -1.46
C VAL A 90 -2.53 13.23 -0.76
N ASN A 91 -2.32 12.53 0.34
CA ASN A 91 -3.39 11.93 1.13
C ASN A 91 -4.06 12.99 2.02
N VAL A 92 -5.36 13.21 1.79
CA VAL A 92 -6.19 14.07 2.62
C VAL A 92 -7.20 13.21 3.38
N GLY A 93 -6.69 12.31 4.25
CA GLY A 93 -7.56 11.46 5.06
C GLY A 93 -6.99 10.09 5.37
N ARG A 94 -7.70 9.00 5.00
CA ARG A 94 -7.23 7.64 5.29
C ARG A 94 -6.14 7.20 4.32
N LEU A 95 -5.13 6.51 4.83
CA LEU A 95 -4.03 5.94 4.05
C LEU A 95 -4.55 5.13 2.85
N GLY A 96 -4.09 5.50 1.65
CA GLY A 96 -4.32 4.80 0.40
C GLY A 96 -3.11 3.96 -0.05
N PHE A 97 -3.24 3.28 -1.19
CA PHE A 97 -2.12 2.60 -1.85
C PHE A 97 -1.39 3.51 -2.85
N LEU A 98 -2.10 4.52 -3.38
CA LEU A 98 -1.61 5.33 -4.50
C LEU A 98 -0.98 6.65 -4.06
N ALA A 99 -1.51 7.26 -2.97
CA ALA A 99 -0.94 8.49 -2.44
C ALA A 99 0.47 8.27 -1.90
N GLU A 100 1.35 9.25 -2.12
CA GLU A 100 2.77 9.20 -1.74
C GLU A 100 3.04 9.99 -0.46
N VAL A 101 2.31 11.09 -0.26
CA VAL A 101 2.59 12.10 0.77
C VAL A 101 1.38 12.26 1.68
N ASP A 102 1.59 12.25 2.98
CA ASP A 102 0.58 12.70 3.94
C ASP A 102 0.65 14.23 4.09
N LEU A 103 -0.48 14.87 4.43
CA LEU A 103 -0.59 16.34 4.46
C LEU A 103 0.49 17.03 5.29
N PRO A 104 0.90 16.55 6.48
CA PRO A 104 1.98 17.17 7.25
C PRO A 104 3.34 17.18 6.54
N ASP A 105 3.60 16.21 5.65
CA ASP A 105 4.86 16.03 4.94
C ASP A 105 4.91 16.78 3.61
N LEU A 106 3.80 17.42 3.21
CA LEU A 106 3.69 18.10 1.92
C LEU A 106 4.76 19.20 1.68
N PRO A 107 5.13 20.05 2.67
CA PRO A 107 6.20 21.03 2.46
C PRO A 107 7.56 20.38 2.14
N ALA A 108 7.90 19.29 2.83
CA ALA A 108 9.13 18.54 2.56
C ALA A 108 9.10 17.85 1.19
N ALA A 109 7.92 17.35 0.78
CA ALA A 109 7.70 16.77 -0.53
C ALA A 109 7.91 17.80 -1.66
N LEU A 110 7.37 18.99 -1.52
CA LEU A 110 7.56 20.08 -2.48
C LEU A 110 9.03 20.47 -2.58
N THR A 111 9.75 20.56 -1.46
CA THR A 111 11.21 20.79 -1.45
C THR A 111 11.97 19.68 -2.18
N ALA A 112 11.59 18.41 -1.95
CA ALA A 112 12.21 17.28 -2.64
C ALA A 112 11.97 17.33 -4.16
N ILE A 113 10.83 17.83 -4.60
CA ILE A 113 10.50 18.02 -6.01
C ILE A 113 11.40 19.12 -6.62
N ASP A 114 11.61 20.24 -5.93
CA ASP A 114 12.50 21.32 -6.36
C ASP A 114 13.95 20.84 -6.53
N GLU A 115 14.40 20.03 -5.60
CA GLU A 115 15.73 19.44 -5.59
C GLU A 115 15.88 18.23 -6.51
N HIS A 116 14.83 17.87 -7.25
CA HIS A 116 14.77 16.70 -8.15
C HIS A 116 15.07 15.38 -7.42
N ARG A 117 14.79 15.29 -6.13
CA ARG A 117 14.93 14.10 -5.29
C ARG A 117 13.64 13.25 -5.32
N TYR A 118 13.31 12.74 -6.48
CA TYR A 118 12.18 11.82 -6.69
C TYR A 118 12.46 10.86 -7.84
N THR A 119 11.69 9.82 -7.91
CA THR A 119 11.66 8.89 -9.05
C THR A 119 10.29 8.92 -9.72
N ILE A 120 10.25 8.50 -10.98
CA ILE A 120 9.00 8.32 -11.72
C ILE A 120 8.69 6.84 -11.80
N GLU A 121 7.51 6.47 -11.35
CA GLU A 121 6.95 5.13 -11.45
C GLU A 121 5.85 5.13 -12.51
N SER A 122 6.07 4.37 -13.58
CA SER A 122 5.08 4.21 -14.66
C SER A 122 3.90 3.34 -14.21
N ARG A 123 2.70 3.72 -14.63
CA ARG A 123 1.47 2.95 -14.39
C ARG A 123 0.89 2.43 -15.68
N ILE A 124 0.46 1.17 -15.63
CA ILE A 124 -0.28 0.52 -16.70
C ILE A 124 -1.76 0.87 -16.55
N ALA A 125 -2.44 1.08 -17.67
CA ALA A 125 -3.90 1.06 -17.73
C ALA A 125 -4.38 -0.13 -18.56
N VAL A 126 -5.64 -0.47 -18.42
CA VAL A 126 -6.36 -1.39 -19.31
C VAL A 126 -7.49 -0.65 -19.99
N ARG A 127 -7.70 -0.95 -21.28
CA ARG A 127 -8.69 -0.27 -22.12
C ARG A 127 -9.59 -1.30 -22.78
N THR A 128 -10.84 -0.93 -22.98
CA THR A 128 -11.78 -1.69 -23.82
C THR A 128 -12.76 -0.76 -24.51
N VAL A 129 -13.43 -1.27 -25.54
CA VAL A 129 -14.54 -0.60 -26.20
C VAL A 129 -15.83 -1.28 -25.77
N LEU A 130 -16.72 -0.52 -25.15
CA LEU A 130 -18.02 -1.03 -24.73
C LEU A 130 -18.94 -1.31 -25.92
N PRO A 131 -19.94 -2.21 -25.77
CA PRO A 131 -21.05 -2.27 -26.70
C PRO A 131 -21.65 -0.88 -26.92
N GLY A 132 -21.74 -0.43 -28.17
CA GLY A 132 -22.14 0.95 -28.50
C GLY A 132 -20.97 1.90 -28.82
N GLY A 133 -19.72 1.43 -28.77
CA GLY A 133 -18.53 2.12 -29.31
C GLY A 133 -17.83 3.10 -28.36
N LYS A 134 -18.26 3.21 -27.11
CA LYS A 134 -17.59 4.05 -26.10
C LYS A 134 -16.29 3.37 -25.65
N GLU A 135 -15.15 4.03 -25.85
CA GLU A 135 -13.89 3.60 -25.28
C GLU A 135 -13.79 3.99 -23.80
N VAL A 136 -13.31 3.06 -22.96
CA VAL A 136 -13.10 3.27 -21.52
C VAL A 136 -11.74 2.75 -21.10
N SER A 137 -11.14 3.37 -20.07
CA SER A 137 -9.83 3.03 -19.55
C SER A 137 -9.82 2.99 -18.02
N ALA A 138 -9.17 1.98 -17.45
CA ALA A 138 -9.01 1.76 -16.02
C ALA A 138 -7.54 1.68 -15.61
N PHE A 139 -7.23 2.22 -14.44
CA PHE A 139 -5.92 2.05 -13.81
C PHE A 139 -5.91 0.94 -12.76
N ASN A 140 -7.06 0.60 -12.18
CA ASN A 140 -7.20 -0.58 -11.34
C ASN A 140 -7.69 -1.77 -12.15
N ASP A 141 -8.94 -1.76 -12.60
CA ASP A 141 -9.58 -2.92 -13.20
C ASP A 141 -10.78 -2.56 -14.10
N ILE A 142 -11.05 -3.47 -15.04
CA ILE A 142 -12.30 -3.59 -15.77
C ILE A 142 -12.95 -4.90 -15.31
N ALA A 143 -14.19 -4.82 -14.82
CA ALA A 143 -14.92 -5.98 -14.34
C ALA A 143 -16.26 -6.16 -15.06
N LEU A 144 -16.56 -7.40 -15.45
CA LEU A 144 -17.88 -7.82 -15.87
C LEU A 144 -18.63 -8.39 -14.66
N VAL A 145 -19.57 -7.62 -14.14
CA VAL A 145 -20.27 -7.89 -12.89
C VAL A 145 -21.71 -8.29 -13.18
N ARG A 146 -22.20 -9.33 -12.51
CA ARG A 146 -23.60 -9.75 -12.63
C ARG A 146 -24.56 -8.62 -12.25
N VAL A 147 -25.66 -8.50 -12.98
CA VAL A 147 -26.75 -7.60 -12.61
C VAL A 147 -27.72 -8.36 -11.70
N PRO A 148 -28.08 -7.82 -10.52
CA PRO A 148 -29.04 -8.45 -9.64
C PRO A 148 -30.37 -8.71 -10.35
N GLY A 149 -30.82 -9.97 -10.34
CA GLY A 149 -32.05 -10.40 -11.01
C GLY A 149 -31.83 -11.07 -12.38
N ASP A 150 -30.70 -10.83 -13.04
CA ASP A 150 -30.40 -11.38 -14.37
C ASP A 150 -29.60 -12.71 -14.32
N GLY A 151 -29.31 -13.24 -13.14
CA GLY A 151 -28.56 -14.47 -12.95
C GLY A 151 -27.07 -14.24 -12.70
N LEU A 152 -26.24 -15.24 -13.01
CA LEU A 152 -24.78 -15.19 -12.88
C LEU A 152 -24.15 -14.53 -14.13
N ALA A 153 -23.00 -13.91 -13.94
CA ALA A 153 -22.17 -13.53 -15.06
C ALA A 153 -21.50 -14.77 -15.66
N GLY A 154 -21.96 -15.17 -16.85
CA GLY A 154 -21.33 -16.21 -17.64
C GLY A 154 -20.32 -15.58 -18.59
N VAL A 155 -19.01 -15.70 -18.29
CA VAL A 155 -17.96 -15.05 -19.06
C VAL A 155 -16.93 -16.07 -19.51
N GLY A 156 -16.68 -16.13 -20.82
CA GLY A 156 -15.58 -16.87 -21.43
C GLY A 156 -14.31 -16.01 -21.42
N ILE A 157 -13.18 -16.61 -21.10
CA ILE A 157 -11.85 -16.01 -21.23
C ILE A 157 -11.20 -16.61 -22.47
N ALA A 158 -10.96 -15.81 -23.49
CA ALA A 158 -10.20 -16.22 -24.66
C ALA A 158 -8.80 -15.57 -24.65
N LEU A 159 -7.77 -16.41 -24.84
CA LEU A 159 -6.38 -16.01 -24.95
C LEU A 159 -5.88 -16.38 -26.33
N GLU A 160 -5.26 -15.44 -27.03
CA GLU A 160 -4.77 -15.65 -28.39
C GLU A 160 -5.84 -16.25 -29.33
N GLY A 161 -7.10 -15.78 -29.18
CA GLY A 161 -8.24 -16.25 -29.97
C GLY A 161 -8.72 -17.65 -29.63
N LYS A 162 -8.25 -18.26 -28.55
CA LYS A 162 -8.66 -19.59 -28.09
C LYS A 162 -9.34 -19.51 -26.71
N ASN A 163 -10.51 -20.11 -26.59
CA ASN A 163 -11.18 -20.21 -25.28
C ASN A 163 -10.27 -20.97 -24.29
N PHE A 164 -9.95 -20.33 -23.18
CA PHE A 164 -9.18 -20.91 -22.09
C PHE A 164 -10.06 -21.46 -20.98
N VAL A 165 -11.04 -20.69 -20.52
CA VAL A 165 -11.96 -21.08 -19.44
C VAL A 165 -13.26 -20.31 -19.52
N ASN A 166 -14.36 -20.94 -19.11
CA ASN A 166 -15.66 -20.29 -18.95
C ASN A 166 -16.01 -20.21 -17.47
N TYR A 167 -16.30 -19.01 -16.99
CA TYR A 167 -16.76 -18.77 -15.62
C TYR A 167 -18.27 -18.55 -15.58
N ALA A 168 -18.92 -19.08 -14.54
CA ALA A 168 -20.17 -18.56 -14.01
C ALA A 168 -19.85 -17.98 -12.63
N ALA A 169 -19.92 -16.68 -12.47
CA ALA A 169 -19.39 -15.99 -11.32
C ALA A 169 -20.24 -14.76 -10.95
N ASP A 170 -19.97 -14.15 -9.78
CA ASP A 170 -20.51 -12.83 -9.46
C ASP A 170 -19.81 -11.72 -10.28
N ALA A 171 -18.51 -11.89 -10.55
CA ALA A 171 -17.76 -11.01 -11.44
C ALA A 171 -16.55 -11.72 -12.05
N VAL A 172 -16.15 -11.27 -13.25
CA VAL A 172 -14.83 -11.54 -13.84
C VAL A 172 -14.10 -10.21 -13.97
N ILE A 173 -12.88 -10.13 -13.42
CA ILE A 173 -12.13 -8.91 -13.19
C ILE A 173 -10.81 -9.01 -13.92
N VAL A 174 -10.52 -8.05 -14.79
CA VAL A 174 -9.19 -7.86 -15.39
C VAL A 174 -8.53 -6.67 -14.74
N SER A 175 -7.45 -6.91 -14.03
CA SER A 175 -6.79 -5.93 -13.18
C SER A 175 -5.36 -5.67 -13.66
N THR A 176 -4.94 -4.42 -13.54
CA THR A 176 -3.52 -4.04 -13.60
C THR A 176 -2.80 -4.41 -12.32
N PRO A 177 -1.47 -4.35 -12.26
CA PRO A 177 -0.73 -4.44 -11.00
C PRO A 177 -1.15 -3.38 -9.97
N THR A 178 -1.53 -2.17 -10.41
CA THR A 178 -2.07 -1.13 -9.53
C THR A 178 -3.37 -1.59 -8.86
N GLY A 179 -4.27 -2.21 -9.61
CA GLY A 179 -5.55 -2.73 -9.13
C GLY A 179 -5.45 -4.06 -8.38
N SER A 180 -4.25 -4.68 -8.31
CA SER A 180 -4.06 -5.93 -7.55
C SER A 180 -4.42 -5.82 -6.07
N THR A 181 -4.50 -4.61 -5.53
CA THR A 181 -4.91 -4.31 -4.15
C THR A 181 -6.34 -3.78 -4.05
N ALA A 182 -7.11 -3.79 -5.15
CA ALA A 182 -8.49 -3.31 -5.26
C ALA A 182 -9.49 -4.50 -5.37
N TYR A 183 -10.36 -4.51 -6.38
CA TYR A 183 -11.39 -5.54 -6.52
C TYR A 183 -10.80 -6.94 -6.74
N SER A 184 -9.71 -7.03 -7.51
CA SER A 184 -8.97 -8.30 -7.70
C SER A 184 -8.54 -8.92 -6.37
N PHE A 185 -8.03 -8.12 -5.41
CA PHE A 185 -7.67 -8.61 -4.08
C PHE A 185 -8.87 -9.18 -3.32
N SER A 186 -10.01 -8.49 -3.35
CA SER A 186 -11.25 -8.94 -2.71
C SER A 186 -11.78 -10.24 -3.33
N ALA A 187 -11.51 -10.48 -4.61
CA ALA A 187 -11.82 -11.71 -5.33
C ALA A 187 -10.78 -12.83 -5.10
N GLY A 188 -9.79 -12.63 -4.24
CA GLY A 188 -8.74 -13.63 -3.95
C GLY A 188 -7.56 -13.59 -4.91
N GLY A 189 -7.41 -12.53 -5.69
CA GLY A 189 -6.25 -12.29 -6.56
C GLY A 189 -4.97 -12.00 -5.77
N PRO A 190 -3.79 -12.23 -6.37
CA PRO A 190 -2.50 -11.96 -5.73
C PRO A 190 -2.23 -10.46 -5.61
N ILE A 191 -1.44 -10.08 -4.61
CA ILE A 191 -0.81 -8.76 -4.57
C ILE A 191 0.35 -8.78 -5.55
N VAL A 192 0.35 -7.83 -6.49
CA VAL A 192 1.37 -7.70 -7.53
C VAL A 192 2.06 -6.35 -7.41
N SER A 193 3.40 -6.36 -7.49
CA SER A 193 4.18 -5.12 -7.51
C SER A 193 3.75 -4.24 -8.70
N PRO A 194 3.59 -2.93 -8.50
CA PRO A 194 3.25 -2.01 -9.59
C PRO A 194 4.28 -1.97 -10.73
N ASN A 195 5.48 -2.51 -10.50
CA ASN A 195 6.56 -2.59 -11.50
C ASN A 195 6.48 -3.86 -12.38
N VAL A 196 5.52 -4.75 -12.14
CA VAL A 196 5.31 -5.93 -12.97
C VAL A 196 4.58 -5.53 -14.25
N GLU A 197 5.10 -5.93 -15.39
CA GLU A 197 4.46 -5.75 -16.70
C GLU A 197 3.54 -6.94 -17.00
N GLY A 198 2.31 -6.88 -16.51
CA GLY A 198 1.34 -7.95 -16.68
C GLY A 198 -0.06 -7.53 -16.27
N LEU A 199 -1.04 -8.38 -16.56
CA LEU A 199 -2.42 -8.27 -16.13
C LEU A 199 -2.81 -9.45 -15.26
N ILE A 200 -3.84 -9.27 -14.45
CA ILE A 200 -4.39 -10.29 -13.56
C ILE A 200 -5.85 -10.50 -13.94
N VAL A 201 -6.24 -11.73 -14.23
CA VAL A 201 -7.65 -12.11 -14.42
C VAL A 201 -8.10 -12.90 -13.21
N SER A 202 -9.11 -12.41 -12.51
CA SER A 202 -9.68 -13.04 -11.30
C SER A 202 -11.18 -13.20 -11.45
N ALA A 203 -11.74 -14.26 -10.90
CA ALA A 203 -13.19 -14.46 -10.82
C ALA A 203 -13.66 -14.40 -9.38
N SER A 204 -14.68 -13.59 -9.12
CA SER A 204 -15.31 -13.48 -7.79
C SER A 204 -16.44 -14.49 -7.65
N ALA A 205 -16.43 -15.29 -6.57
CA ALA A 205 -17.44 -16.32 -6.28
C ALA A 205 -17.70 -17.26 -7.48
N ALA A 206 -16.65 -17.70 -8.16
CA ALA A 206 -16.78 -18.55 -9.34
C ALA A 206 -17.35 -19.94 -9.00
N HIS A 207 -18.38 -20.33 -9.74
CA HIS A 207 -18.92 -21.69 -9.76
C HIS A 207 -18.13 -22.55 -10.78
N SER A 208 -16.83 -22.73 -10.56
CA SER A 208 -15.92 -23.46 -11.44
C SER A 208 -14.90 -24.23 -10.61
N SER A 209 -14.45 -25.38 -11.12
CA SER A 209 -13.35 -26.14 -10.51
C SER A 209 -12.02 -25.39 -10.64
N PHE A 210 -11.86 -24.54 -11.64
CA PHE A 210 -10.74 -23.62 -11.79
C PHE A 210 -11.15 -22.24 -11.27
N ASN A 211 -10.66 -21.91 -10.07
CA ASN A 211 -10.93 -20.64 -9.37
C ASN A 211 -9.63 -19.91 -8.99
N ARG A 212 -8.56 -20.10 -9.76
CA ARG A 212 -7.29 -19.42 -9.56
C ARG A 212 -7.20 -18.20 -10.46
N SER A 213 -6.60 -17.14 -9.94
CA SER A 213 -6.26 -15.99 -10.77
C SER A 213 -5.19 -16.36 -11.78
N LEU A 214 -5.36 -15.87 -13.00
CA LEU A 214 -4.38 -15.97 -14.06
C LEU A 214 -3.56 -14.67 -14.07
N VAL A 215 -2.24 -14.80 -14.21
CA VAL A 215 -1.34 -13.66 -14.48
C VAL A 215 -0.82 -13.85 -15.89
N MET A 216 -0.94 -12.81 -16.72
CA MET A 216 -0.58 -12.83 -18.13
C MET A 216 0.34 -11.65 -18.49
N ALA A 217 1.11 -11.78 -19.55
CA ALA A 217 1.96 -10.72 -20.06
C ALA A 217 1.14 -9.64 -20.80
N LEU A 218 1.73 -8.45 -21.01
CA LEU A 218 1.03 -7.34 -21.68
C LEU A 218 0.87 -7.54 -23.19
N ASP A 219 1.67 -8.37 -23.80
CA ASP A 219 1.65 -8.66 -25.25
C ASP A 219 0.69 -9.80 -25.63
N GLU A 220 0.08 -10.45 -24.65
CA GLU A 220 -0.93 -11.49 -24.86
C GLU A 220 -2.31 -10.87 -25.12
N HIS A 221 -3.02 -11.39 -26.12
CA HIS A 221 -4.36 -10.92 -26.47
C HIS A 221 -5.42 -11.57 -25.57
N LEU A 222 -6.18 -10.73 -24.88
CA LEU A 222 -7.28 -11.13 -23.97
C LEU A 222 -8.62 -10.64 -24.50
N GLU A 223 -9.58 -11.56 -24.59
CA GLU A 223 -10.98 -11.26 -24.88
C GLU A 223 -11.90 -11.85 -23.83
N LEU A 224 -12.93 -11.10 -23.45
CA LEU A 224 -13.98 -11.52 -22.52
C LEU A 224 -15.28 -11.68 -23.30
N ASP A 225 -15.76 -12.92 -23.43
CA ASP A 225 -17.01 -13.25 -24.12
C ASP A 225 -18.15 -13.34 -23.12
N VAL A 226 -19.22 -12.58 -23.29
CA VAL A 226 -20.47 -12.78 -22.54
C VAL A 226 -21.20 -13.97 -23.11
N LEU A 227 -21.20 -15.08 -22.37
CA LEU A 227 -21.70 -16.37 -22.87
C LEU A 227 -23.21 -16.36 -23.10
N PRO A 228 -23.74 -17.19 -24.05
CA PRO A 228 -25.17 -17.21 -24.39
C PRO A 228 -26.14 -17.53 -23.23
N ARG A 229 -25.64 -18.19 -22.16
CA ARG A 229 -26.42 -18.49 -20.95
C ARG A 229 -26.18 -17.50 -19.81
N SER A 230 -25.41 -16.47 -20.04
CA SER A 230 -25.21 -15.37 -19.08
C SER A 230 -26.48 -14.55 -18.95
N GLY A 231 -26.69 -13.93 -17.79
CA GLY A 231 -27.48 -12.71 -17.73
C GLY A 231 -26.73 -11.54 -18.34
N ARG A 232 -27.40 -10.39 -18.46
CA ARG A 232 -26.75 -9.12 -18.74
C ARG A 232 -25.71 -8.84 -17.68
N VAL A 233 -24.56 -8.28 -18.06
CA VAL A 233 -23.49 -7.92 -17.13
C VAL A 233 -23.26 -6.40 -17.16
N ALA A 234 -22.99 -5.81 -15.99
CA ALA A 234 -22.50 -4.44 -15.89
C ALA A 234 -20.99 -4.45 -16.16
N VAL A 235 -20.55 -3.46 -16.94
CA VAL A 235 -19.12 -3.22 -17.15
C VAL A 235 -18.67 -2.12 -16.19
N GLU A 236 -17.96 -2.50 -15.15
CA GLU A 236 -17.38 -1.60 -14.17
C GLU A 236 -15.94 -1.26 -14.54
N VAL A 237 -15.57 0.02 -14.42
CA VAL A 237 -14.25 0.57 -14.73
C VAL A 237 -13.77 1.34 -13.50
N ASP A 238 -12.75 0.85 -12.80
CA ASP A 238 -12.31 1.37 -11.50
C ASP A 238 -13.48 1.56 -10.51
N GLY A 239 -14.41 0.59 -10.45
CA GLY A 239 -15.57 0.57 -9.56
C GLY A 239 -16.73 1.49 -9.97
N ILE A 240 -16.76 2.00 -11.21
CA ILE A 240 -17.85 2.83 -11.76
C ILE A 240 -18.48 2.07 -12.91
N ILE A 241 -19.81 1.91 -12.89
CA ILE A 241 -20.54 1.32 -14.02
C ILE A 241 -20.49 2.29 -15.21
N GLU A 242 -19.83 1.89 -16.28
CA GLU A 242 -19.67 2.67 -17.51
C GLU A 242 -20.60 2.21 -18.64
N GLY A 243 -21.16 1.01 -18.50
CA GLY A 243 -22.09 0.43 -19.45
C GLY A 243 -22.50 -0.99 -19.10
N TYR A 244 -23.12 -1.65 -20.05
CA TYR A 244 -23.60 -3.03 -19.94
C TYR A 244 -23.21 -3.81 -21.18
N ALA A 245 -23.06 -5.13 -21.03
CA ALA A 245 -22.88 -6.06 -22.13
C ALA A 245 -23.93 -7.19 -22.05
N GLU A 246 -24.43 -7.59 -23.21
CA GLU A 246 -25.47 -8.60 -23.36
C GLU A 246 -24.85 -9.96 -23.77
N PRO A 247 -25.54 -11.08 -23.57
CA PRO A 247 -25.10 -12.38 -24.11
C PRO A 247 -24.77 -12.31 -25.61
N GLY A 248 -23.53 -12.70 -25.95
CA GLY A 248 -22.99 -12.64 -27.30
C GLY A 248 -22.07 -11.44 -27.57
N ASP A 249 -22.02 -10.47 -26.67
CA ASP A 249 -21.02 -9.41 -26.76
C ASP A 249 -19.64 -9.92 -26.35
N ALA A 250 -18.60 -9.38 -26.98
CA ALA A 250 -17.20 -9.63 -26.66
C ALA A 250 -16.44 -8.33 -26.38
N LEU A 251 -15.63 -8.32 -25.35
CA LEU A 251 -14.81 -7.18 -24.98
C LEU A 251 -13.33 -7.53 -25.09
N SER A 252 -12.66 -6.93 -26.06
CA SER A 252 -11.20 -7.02 -26.15
C SER A 252 -10.56 -6.12 -25.11
N ILE A 253 -9.66 -6.67 -24.31
CA ILE A 253 -8.93 -5.94 -23.28
C ILE A 253 -7.53 -5.60 -23.79
N VAL A 254 -7.25 -4.31 -23.87
CA VAL A 254 -5.99 -3.80 -24.42
C VAL A 254 -5.17 -3.16 -23.29
N PRO A 255 -3.99 -3.70 -22.96
CA PRO A 255 -3.07 -3.04 -22.04
C PRO A 255 -2.53 -1.74 -22.64
N VAL A 256 -2.37 -0.72 -21.79
CA VAL A 256 -1.74 0.55 -22.14
C VAL A 256 -0.52 0.74 -21.26
N PRO A 257 0.68 0.36 -21.71
CA PRO A 257 1.91 0.54 -20.96
C PRO A 257 2.22 2.03 -20.74
N SER A 258 2.81 2.36 -19.60
CA SER A 258 3.21 3.74 -19.26
C SER A 258 2.09 4.77 -19.42
N ALA A 259 0.85 4.39 -19.13
CA ALA A 259 -0.34 5.20 -19.31
C ALA A 259 -0.32 6.47 -18.42
N ALA A 260 0.30 6.42 -17.25
CA ALA A 260 0.54 7.58 -16.39
C ALA A 260 1.88 7.47 -15.68
N GLN A 261 2.40 8.61 -15.24
CA GLN A 261 3.65 8.74 -14.49
C GLN A 261 3.37 9.23 -13.07
N VAL A 262 3.79 8.49 -12.05
CA VAL A 262 3.57 8.82 -10.65
C VAL A 262 4.89 9.17 -9.98
N ILE A 263 4.93 10.29 -9.26
CA ILE A 263 6.08 10.70 -8.46
C ILE A 263 6.18 9.81 -7.22
N ARG A 264 7.39 9.32 -6.95
CA ARG A 264 7.77 8.61 -5.73
C ARG A 264 8.94 9.30 -5.06
N LEU A 265 8.76 9.59 -3.79
CA LEU A 265 9.79 10.23 -2.95
C LEU A 265 10.63 9.22 -2.18
N GLY A 266 10.27 7.94 -2.26
CA GLY A 266 11.01 6.84 -1.64
C GLY A 266 10.84 6.72 -0.11
N SER A 267 9.93 7.49 0.49
CA SER A 267 9.69 7.47 1.94
C SER A 267 9.07 6.16 2.44
N THR A 268 8.28 5.50 1.59
CA THR A 268 7.59 4.25 1.95
C THR A 268 7.48 3.34 0.72
N SER A 269 7.95 2.11 0.83
CA SER A 269 7.84 1.13 -0.26
C SER A 269 6.39 0.66 -0.49
N PHE A 270 6.11 0.10 -1.70
CA PHE A 270 4.82 -0.51 -2.00
C PHE A 270 4.45 -1.61 -0.97
N TYR A 271 5.43 -2.44 -0.60
CA TYR A 271 5.20 -3.56 0.33
C TYR A 271 4.90 -3.10 1.75
N GLU A 272 5.52 -2.02 2.22
CA GLU A 272 5.19 -1.42 3.51
C GLU A 272 3.79 -0.83 3.52
N ARG A 273 3.38 -0.14 2.44
CA ARG A 273 2.00 0.35 2.28
C ARG A 273 1.00 -0.80 2.28
N ALA A 274 1.29 -1.87 1.54
CA ALA A 274 0.46 -3.06 1.51
C ALA A 274 0.35 -3.71 2.90
N ARG A 275 1.47 -3.92 3.60
CA ARG A 275 1.51 -4.48 4.95
C ARG A 275 0.65 -3.65 5.92
N ARG A 276 0.84 -2.33 5.93
CA ARG A 276 0.11 -1.41 6.84
C ARG A 276 -1.38 -1.38 6.53
N LYS A 277 -1.76 -1.24 5.26
CA LYS A 277 -3.15 -1.07 4.86
C LYS A 277 -3.95 -2.37 4.94
N LEU A 278 -3.37 -3.50 4.56
CA LEU A 278 -4.01 -4.81 4.58
C LEU A 278 -3.88 -5.50 5.95
N ARG A 279 -3.16 -4.87 6.91
CA ARG A 279 -2.90 -5.47 8.22
C ARG A 279 -2.32 -6.87 8.08
N VAL A 280 -1.32 -7.02 7.18
CA VAL A 280 -0.67 -8.31 6.95
C VAL A 280 0.09 -8.68 8.21
N GLU A 281 -0.45 -9.65 8.91
CA GLU A 281 0.18 -10.30 10.06
C GLU A 281 0.78 -11.62 9.58
N GLY A 282 1.97 -11.95 10.06
CA GLY A 282 2.59 -13.24 9.76
C GLY A 282 1.91 -14.39 10.48
N SER A 283 2.39 -15.61 10.26
CA SER A 283 1.94 -16.77 11.03
C SER A 283 2.47 -16.66 12.45
N ALA A 284 1.61 -16.68 13.44
CA ALA A 284 1.98 -16.66 14.86
C ALA A 284 2.98 -17.78 15.25
N GLN A 285 3.09 -18.83 14.41
CA GLN A 285 4.04 -19.96 14.60
C GLN A 285 5.46 -19.65 14.08
N VAL A 286 5.62 -18.68 13.19
CA VAL A 286 6.90 -18.29 12.57
C VAL A 286 7.24 -16.82 12.76
N ASP A 287 6.31 -16.02 13.20
CA ASP A 287 6.61 -14.66 13.63
C ASP A 287 7.32 -14.71 14.99
N ALA A 288 8.63 -14.64 14.92
CA ALA A 288 9.31 -13.84 15.93
C ALA A 288 8.81 -12.43 15.70
N GLY A 289 7.73 -12.04 16.41
CA GLY A 289 7.00 -10.77 16.19
C GLY A 289 7.98 -9.63 16.02
N ASP A 290 7.63 -8.66 15.20
CA ASP A 290 8.46 -7.47 15.01
C ASP A 290 8.68 -6.80 16.37
N VAL A 291 9.78 -7.17 16.98
CA VAL A 291 10.25 -6.66 18.27
C VAL A 291 11.23 -5.51 18.08
N SER A 292 11.37 -4.98 16.84
CA SER A 292 12.30 -3.89 16.53
C SER A 292 12.08 -2.69 17.46
N ASP A 293 10.82 -2.43 17.81
CA ASP A 293 10.42 -1.32 18.68
C ASP A 293 10.40 -1.67 20.18
N ALA A 294 10.75 -2.91 20.55
CA ALA A 294 10.83 -3.28 21.95
C ALA A 294 12.08 -2.67 22.60
N THR A 295 11.88 -1.87 23.63
CA THR A 295 12.96 -1.28 24.43
C THR A 295 13.09 -1.98 25.77
N VAL A 296 14.34 -2.22 26.21
CA VAL A 296 14.60 -2.75 27.55
C VAL A 296 15.09 -1.62 28.47
N VAL A 297 14.46 -1.49 29.61
CA VAL A 297 14.76 -0.48 30.62
C VAL A 297 15.10 -1.16 31.94
N ASP A 298 16.15 -0.71 32.64
CA ASP A 298 16.45 -1.11 34.02
C ASP A 298 15.57 -0.32 34.99
N SER A 299 14.54 -0.97 35.55
CA SER A 299 13.70 -0.43 36.62
C SER A 299 14.37 -0.68 37.97
N PHE A 300 15.39 0.14 38.29
CA PHE A 300 16.24 -0.04 39.45
C PHE A 300 15.45 -0.10 40.78
N GLU A 301 14.43 0.74 40.94
CA GLU A 301 13.59 0.77 42.11
C GLU A 301 12.81 -0.54 42.33
N GLN A 302 12.46 -1.22 41.24
CA GLN A 302 11.72 -2.49 41.28
C GLN A 302 12.65 -3.71 41.15
N SER A 303 13.98 -3.49 41.07
CA SER A 303 14.98 -4.54 40.92
C SER A 303 14.70 -5.51 39.77
N ARG A 304 14.36 -4.97 38.59
CA ARG A 304 14.06 -5.75 37.39
C ARG A 304 14.38 -4.98 36.10
N TYR A 305 14.72 -5.68 35.06
CA TYR A 305 14.66 -5.18 33.69
C TYR A 305 13.26 -5.37 33.16
N GLU A 306 12.71 -4.37 32.50
CA GLU A 306 11.39 -4.38 31.85
C GLU A 306 11.60 -4.30 30.33
N ILE A 307 10.89 -5.13 29.57
CA ILE A 307 10.81 -4.96 28.12
C ILE A 307 9.45 -4.34 27.76
N ILE A 308 9.53 -3.21 27.10
CA ILE A 308 8.35 -2.41 26.71
C ILE A 308 8.15 -2.58 25.22
N LEU A 309 6.94 -2.96 24.81
CA LEU A 309 6.52 -3.09 23.42
C LEU A 309 5.17 -2.39 23.25
N GLY A 310 5.09 -1.46 22.29
CA GLY A 310 3.86 -0.69 22.05
C GLY A 310 3.43 0.21 23.22
N GLY A 311 4.34 0.54 24.13
CA GLY A 311 4.05 1.35 25.34
C GLY A 311 3.60 0.54 26.56
N GLU A 312 3.50 -0.79 26.45
CA GLU A 312 3.12 -1.69 27.54
C GLU A 312 4.33 -2.54 27.99
N VAL A 313 4.36 -2.93 29.27
CA VAL A 313 5.39 -3.84 29.81
C VAL A 313 5.06 -5.26 29.36
N ALA A 314 5.77 -5.75 28.35
CA ALA A 314 5.55 -7.07 27.76
C ALA A 314 6.26 -8.21 28.52
N GLY A 315 7.16 -7.88 29.43
CA GLY A 315 7.85 -8.88 30.27
C GLY A 315 8.90 -8.27 31.17
N VAL A 316 9.40 -9.06 32.11
CA VAL A 316 10.36 -8.62 33.12
C VAL A 316 11.44 -9.69 33.39
N LEU A 317 12.63 -9.25 33.75
CA LEU A 317 13.72 -10.08 34.27
C LEU A 317 14.10 -9.54 35.66
N HIS A 318 13.71 -10.25 36.68
CA HIS A 318 14.01 -9.91 38.07
C HIS A 318 15.46 -10.19 38.43
N TYR A 319 16.07 -9.26 39.14
CA TYR A 319 17.41 -9.43 39.68
C TYR A 319 17.52 -9.10 41.18
N ARG A 320 18.59 -9.55 41.81
CA ARG A 320 18.96 -9.16 43.18
C ARG A 320 20.39 -8.68 43.18
N ARG A 321 20.72 -7.75 44.05
CA ARG A 321 22.10 -7.23 44.23
C ARG A 321 22.70 -7.71 45.54
N HIS A 322 23.83 -8.32 45.49
CA HIS A 322 24.55 -8.84 46.63
C HIS A 322 26.05 -8.49 46.56
N GLY A 323 26.54 -7.58 47.40
CA GLY A 323 27.97 -7.33 47.58
C GLY A 323 28.74 -6.97 46.31
N GLY A 324 28.10 -6.37 45.31
CA GLY A 324 28.72 -5.98 44.02
C GLY A 324 28.42 -6.95 42.88
N THR A 325 27.77 -8.07 43.13
CA THR A 325 27.30 -9.05 42.13
C THR A 325 25.79 -8.87 41.89
N VAL A 326 25.35 -9.05 40.64
CA VAL A 326 23.93 -9.07 40.24
C VAL A 326 23.47 -10.48 40.01
N GLU A 327 22.48 -10.96 40.76
CA GLU A 327 21.85 -12.26 40.56
C GLU A 327 20.63 -12.09 39.62
N LEU A 328 20.67 -12.71 38.45
CA LEU A 328 19.53 -12.82 37.52
C LEU A 328 18.64 -13.98 37.94
N ALA A 329 17.50 -13.68 38.55
CA ALA A 329 16.72 -14.64 39.33
C ALA A 329 15.58 -15.29 38.56
N HIS A 330 14.78 -14.52 37.83
CA HIS A 330 13.58 -15.02 37.15
C HIS A 330 13.18 -14.13 35.96
N THR A 331 12.78 -14.79 34.86
CA THR A 331 12.27 -14.11 33.67
C THR A 331 10.80 -14.47 33.45
N GLU A 332 9.98 -13.49 33.23
CA GLU A 332 8.54 -13.63 32.99
C GLU A 332 8.14 -12.78 31.78
N ILE A 333 7.36 -13.36 30.85
CA ILE A 333 6.79 -12.67 29.70
C ILE A 333 5.28 -12.79 29.82
N ASP A 334 4.58 -11.67 29.63
CA ASP A 334 3.11 -11.67 29.59
C ASP A 334 2.61 -12.59 28.47
N GLN A 335 1.57 -13.36 28.77
CA GLN A 335 1.00 -14.37 27.86
C GLN A 335 0.63 -13.80 26.49
N ALA A 336 0.20 -12.52 26.42
CA ALA A 336 -0.12 -11.82 25.17
C ALA A 336 1.10 -11.59 24.28
N PHE A 337 2.32 -11.67 24.84
CA PHE A 337 3.58 -11.38 24.16
C PHE A 337 4.53 -12.59 24.07
N GLU A 338 4.09 -13.77 24.51
CA GLU A 338 4.90 -15.01 24.44
C GLU A 338 5.27 -15.39 23.01
N GLY A 339 6.35 -16.13 22.85
CA GLY A 339 6.82 -16.63 21.55
C GLY A 339 7.51 -15.60 20.65
N ARG A 340 7.61 -14.33 21.08
CA ARG A 340 8.20 -13.21 20.30
C ARG A 340 9.69 -12.99 20.54
N GLY A 341 10.38 -13.88 21.26
CA GLY A 341 11.82 -13.75 21.56
C GLY A 341 12.17 -12.67 22.59
N LEU A 342 11.19 -12.06 23.26
CA LEU A 342 11.39 -10.96 24.23
C LEU A 342 12.23 -11.35 25.43
N ALA A 343 12.10 -12.60 25.92
CA ALA A 343 12.91 -13.12 27.02
C ALA A 343 14.41 -13.14 26.66
N GLY A 344 14.75 -13.48 25.39
CA GLY A 344 16.13 -13.43 24.92
C GLY A 344 16.68 -12.00 24.87
N ARG A 345 15.86 -11.03 24.49
CA ARG A 345 16.25 -9.60 24.52
C ARG A 345 16.46 -9.07 25.92
N LEU A 346 15.61 -9.47 26.88
CA LEU A 346 15.81 -9.15 28.31
C LEU A 346 17.14 -9.72 28.82
N ALA A 347 17.44 -10.99 28.52
CA ALA A 347 18.68 -11.62 28.92
C ALA A 347 19.91 -10.94 28.27
N SER A 348 19.85 -10.66 26.97
CA SER A 348 20.92 -9.95 26.25
C SER A 348 21.18 -8.56 26.82
N ALA A 349 20.12 -7.79 27.07
CA ALA A 349 20.25 -6.45 27.59
C ALA A 349 20.83 -6.44 29.03
N ALA A 350 20.35 -7.32 29.91
CA ALA A 350 20.85 -7.44 31.28
C ALA A 350 22.34 -7.86 31.32
N LEU A 351 22.75 -8.82 30.50
CA LEU A 351 24.14 -9.27 30.40
C LEU A 351 25.05 -8.19 29.78
N SER A 352 24.57 -7.49 28.76
CA SER A 352 25.30 -6.38 28.13
C SER A 352 25.48 -5.19 29.10
N ASP A 353 24.45 -4.86 29.87
CA ASP A 353 24.52 -3.80 30.88
C ASP A 353 25.49 -4.18 32.02
N ALA A 354 25.43 -5.41 32.49
CA ALA A 354 26.37 -5.95 33.48
C ALA A 354 27.84 -5.88 33.00
N ARG A 355 28.08 -6.22 31.72
CA ARG A 355 29.41 -6.09 31.10
C ARG A 355 29.84 -4.62 31.03
N ALA A 356 28.99 -3.74 30.59
CA ALA A 356 29.29 -2.30 30.48
C ALA A 356 29.65 -1.68 31.84
N ARG A 357 29.01 -2.16 32.91
CA ARG A 357 29.28 -1.73 34.29
C ARG A 357 30.39 -2.55 35.00
N SER A 358 31.02 -3.51 34.32
CA SER A 358 31.98 -4.43 34.92
C SER A 358 31.43 -5.10 36.19
N THR A 359 30.18 -5.47 36.21
CA THR A 359 29.48 -6.06 37.35
C THR A 359 29.35 -7.56 37.13
N PRO A 360 29.91 -8.41 38.03
CA PRO A 360 29.78 -9.87 37.94
C PRO A 360 28.29 -10.29 38.03
N VAL A 361 27.94 -11.32 37.26
CA VAL A 361 26.57 -11.85 37.21
C VAL A 361 26.52 -13.27 37.73
N ARG A 362 25.60 -13.53 38.67
CA ARG A 362 25.20 -14.89 39.05
C ARG A 362 23.87 -15.23 38.39
N VAL A 363 23.78 -16.41 37.78
CA VAL A 363 22.56 -16.81 37.07
C VAL A 363 21.85 -17.94 37.78
N THR A 364 20.69 -17.66 38.36
CA THR A 364 19.79 -18.64 38.95
C THR A 364 18.55 -18.90 38.10
N CYS A 365 18.19 -17.97 37.18
CA CYS A 365 17.10 -18.13 36.24
C CYS A 365 17.37 -19.25 35.20
N PRO A 366 16.51 -20.29 35.12
CA PRO A 366 16.71 -21.40 34.17
C PRO A 366 16.75 -20.92 32.71
N PHE A 367 15.93 -19.94 32.37
CA PHE A 367 15.87 -19.36 31.01
C PHE A 367 17.21 -18.68 30.63
N VAL A 368 17.75 -17.84 31.52
CA VAL A 368 18.98 -17.10 31.26
C VAL A 368 20.17 -18.10 31.21
N ARG A 369 20.13 -19.16 32.00
CA ARG A 369 21.15 -20.24 31.93
C ARG A 369 21.14 -20.91 30.56
N SER A 370 19.98 -21.32 30.07
CA SER A 370 19.83 -21.89 28.73
C SER A 370 20.16 -20.90 27.63
N TYR A 371 19.97 -19.59 27.86
CA TYR A 371 20.39 -18.54 26.93
C TYR A 371 21.91 -18.46 26.83
N LEU A 372 22.63 -18.49 27.94
CA LEU A 372 24.11 -18.48 28.01
C LEU A 372 24.75 -19.67 27.30
N GLU A 373 24.19 -20.87 27.38
CA GLU A 373 24.66 -22.04 26.64
C GLU A 373 24.72 -21.81 25.13
N ARG A 374 23.82 -20.99 24.60
CA ARG A 374 23.75 -20.64 23.19
C ARG A 374 24.48 -19.32 22.83
N HIS A 375 24.89 -18.57 23.85
CA HIS A 375 25.54 -17.26 23.74
C HIS A 375 26.81 -17.19 24.58
N PRO A 376 27.87 -17.99 24.19
CA PRO A 376 29.12 -18.06 24.94
C PRO A 376 29.91 -16.74 25.00
N GLU A 377 29.53 -15.78 24.15
CA GLU A 377 30.08 -14.43 24.16
C GLU A 377 29.88 -13.68 25.48
N TYR A 378 28.97 -14.13 26.35
CA TYR A 378 28.73 -13.54 27.68
C TYR A 378 29.41 -14.28 28.84
N ALA A 379 30.24 -15.27 28.56
CA ALA A 379 30.90 -16.05 29.62
C ALA A 379 31.82 -15.22 30.53
N ASP A 380 32.34 -14.10 30.02
CA ASP A 380 33.24 -13.20 30.74
C ASP A 380 32.57 -12.40 31.89
N VAL A 381 31.23 -12.28 31.89
CA VAL A 381 30.49 -11.55 32.92
C VAL A 381 29.86 -12.47 33.96
N VAL A 382 29.87 -13.79 33.77
CA VAL A 382 29.22 -14.75 34.65
C VAL A 382 30.23 -15.28 35.67
N GLU A 383 29.89 -15.16 36.99
CA GLU A 383 30.63 -15.83 38.04
C GLU A 383 30.36 -17.34 37.98
N ASP A 384 31.43 -18.14 37.94
CA ASP A 384 31.35 -19.60 38.10
C ASP A 384 30.63 -19.91 39.41
N PRO A 385 29.63 -20.79 39.45
CA PRO A 385 29.02 -21.22 40.71
C PRO A 385 30.04 -22.06 41.48
N SER A 386 30.69 -21.44 42.49
CA SER A 386 31.50 -22.14 43.48
C SER A 386 30.63 -23.00 44.38
#